data_291d686a5b1267ac5696ee9a92867103
#
_entry.id   291d686a5b1267ac5696ee9a92867103
#
_cell.length_a   1.000
_cell.length_b   1.000
_cell.length_c   1.000
_cell.angle_alpha   90.00
_cell.angle_beta   90.00
_cell.angle_gamma   90.00
#
_symmetry.space_group_name_H-M   'P 1'
#
loop_
_entity.id
_entity.type
_entity.pdbx_description
1 polymer ?
#
loop_
_entity_poly.entity_id
_entity_poly.type
_entity_poly.pdbx_seq_one_letter_code
_entity_poly.pdbx_strand_id
1 'polypeptide(L)'
;NVNYLVSDYLAEITMSIMARARARDEKLGYATDFIQDLIVPNLSEINRKGIKIISNAGGVNPLACAEIVENLIAEAGLNLKVATILGDDLITQIEELSDQNYEEMYSNERFPEKDNILSVNAYLGAFPIASALQDGSDIIITGRSVDSAVTLGACIYEFGWSPEDVDQLAGGSLAGHILECGTQATGGNFTDWQDSIDNLVDIGYPVAEV
;
A
#
# COMPACT_ATOMS: atom_id res chain seq x y z
N ASN A 1 21.61 7.58 -4.10
CA ASN A 1 21.06 6.38 -4.73
C ASN A 1 19.90 5.89 -3.86
N VAL A 2 18.78 5.58 -4.50
CA VAL A 2 17.59 4.99 -3.87
C VAL A 2 17.44 3.60 -4.47
N ASN A 3 17.27 2.57 -3.64
CA ASN A 3 17.09 1.19 -4.09
C ASN A 3 15.60 0.84 -4.18
N TYR A 4 14.81 1.39 -3.25
CA TYR A 4 13.37 1.20 -3.19
C TYR A 4 12.65 2.55 -3.21
N LEU A 5 11.50 2.58 -3.87
CA LEU A 5 10.50 3.62 -3.71
C LEU A 5 9.23 2.95 -3.18
N VAL A 6 8.84 3.37 -1.99
CA VAL A 6 7.67 2.83 -1.30
C VAL A 6 6.62 3.92 -1.21
N SER A 7 5.37 3.61 -1.50
CA SER A 7 4.27 4.55 -1.38
C SER A 7 3.01 3.89 -0.83
N ASP A 8 2.41 4.54 0.15
CA ASP A 8 1.13 4.18 0.73
C ASP A 8 0.04 5.14 0.22
N TYR A 9 -0.99 4.57 -0.40
CA TYR A 9 -2.13 5.29 -0.98
C TYR A 9 -3.42 5.07 -0.19
N LEU A 10 -3.43 4.16 0.79
CA LEU A 10 -4.67 3.62 1.31
C LEU A 10 -4.92 3.98 2.77
N ALA A 11 -6.02 4.68 2.96
CA ALA A 11 -6.74 4.80 4.22
C ALA A 11 -8.19 4.34 4.01
N GLU A 12 -8.99 4.26 5.05
CA GLU A 12 -10.39 3.83 4.98
C GLU A 12 -11.20 4.70 4.02
N ILE A 13 -10.93 6.01 4.01
CA ILE A 13 -11.61 6.94 3.10
C ILE A 13 -11.22 6.71 1.64
N THR A 14 -9.95 6.48 1.35
CA THR A 14 -9.48 6.19 -0.02
C THR A 14 -10.02 4.86 -0.52
N MET A 15 -10.08 3.83 0.34
CA MET A 15 -10.73 2.56 0.02
C MET A 15 -12.20 2.75 -0.35
N SER A 16 -12.94 3.57 0.41
CA SER A 16 -14.33 3.90 0.13
C SER A 16 -14.50 4.62 -1.22
N ILE A 17 -13.60 5.55 -1.55
CA ILE A 17 -13.62 6.26 -2.84
C ILE A 17 -13.35 5.28 -3.99
N MET A 18 -12.35 4.42 -3.85
CA MET A 18 -11.97 3.42 -4.85
C MET A 18 -13.07 2.37 -5.05
N ALA A 19 -13.73 1.92 -3.99
CA ALA A 19 -14.86 1.00 -4.08
C ALA A 19 -16.03 1.60 -4.87
N ARG A 20 -16.34 2.89 -4.63
CA ARG A 20 -17.37 3.62 -5.42
C ARG A 20 -16.96 3.82 -6.87
N ALA A 21 -15.67 4.05 -7.14
CA ALA A 21 -15.17 4.16 -8.51
C ALA A 21 -15.32 2.83 -9.25
N ARG A 22 -14.89 1.71 -8.63
CA ARG A 22 -15.05 0.36 -9.18
C ARG A 22 -16.52 -0.02 -9.42
N ALA A 23 -17.43 0.38 -8.53
CA ALA A 23 -18.86 0.13 -8.70
C ALA A 23 -19.47 0.87 -9.93
N ARG A 24 -18.85 1.96 -10.40
CA ARG A 24 -19.26 2.70 -11.60
C ARG A 24 -18.59 2.21 -12.87
N ASP A 25 -17.33 1.78 -12.75
CA ASP A 25 -16.51 1.25 -13.83
C ASP A 25 -15.59 0.18 -13.26
N GLU A 26 -15.80 -1.06 -13.69
CA GLU A 26 -15.04 -2.23 -13.23
C GLU A 26 -13.52 -2.15 -13.49
N LYS A 27 -13.10 -1.25 -14.38
CA LYS A 27 -11.70 -0.98 -14.68
C LYS A 27 -11.04 -0.02 -13.70
N LEU A 28 -11.80 0.63 -12.84
CA LEU A 28 -11.32 1.53 -11.80
C LEU A 28 -11.21 0.80 -10.44
N GLY A 29 -10.86 1.54 -9.39
CA GLY A 29 -10.74 1.02 -8.01
C GLY A 29 -9.31 0.92 -7.50
N TYR A 30 -8.38 1.58 -8.14
CA TYR A 30 -6.97 1.74 -7.76
C TYR A 30 -6.58 3.22 -7.80
N ALA A 31 -5.39 3.56 -7.29
CA ALA A 31 -4.84 4.92 -7.31
C ALA A 31 -4.34 5.26 -8.72
N THR A 32 -5.08 6.05 -9.47
CA THR A 32 -4.74 6.43 -10.86
C THR A 32 -3.51 7.32 -10.95
N ASP A 33 -3.26 8.14 -9.94
CA ASP A 33 -2.08 9.00 -9.81
C ASP A 33 -0.79 8.17 -9.63
N PHE A 34 -0.84 7.00 -9.01
CA PHE A 34 0.28 6.05 -9.03
C PHE A 34 0.75 5.77 -10.46
N ILE A 35 -0.18 5.55 -11.38
CA ILE A 35 0.14 5.32 -12.79
C ILE A 35 0.63 6.61 -13.45
N GLN A 36 -0.14 7.69 -13.34
CA GLN A 36 0.04 8.91 -14.12
C GLN A 36 1.22 9.75 -13.66
N ASP A 37 1.41 9.84 -12.34
CA ASP A 37 2.38 10.76 -11.75
C ASP A 37 3.68 10.06 -11.30
N LEU A 38 3.62 8.74 -11.01
CA LEU A 38 4.79 7.98 -10.61
C LEU A 38 5.32 7.11 -11.75
N ILE A 39 4.52 6.17 -12.26
CA ILE A 39 5.01 5.14 -13.20
C ILE A 39 5.33 5.76 -14.56
N VAL A 40 4.37 6.42 -15.20
CA VAL A 40 4.53 6.93 -16.57
C VAL A 40 5.76 7.84 -16.73
N PRO A 41 5.97 8.88 -15.90
CA PRO A 41 7.09 9.78 -16.08
C PRO A 41 8.46 9.18 -15.71
N ASN A 42 8.48 8.12 -14.89
CA ASN A 42 9.73 7.60 -14.31
C ASN A 42 10.10 6.19 -14.77
N LEU A 43 9.29 5.52 -15.59
CA LEU A 43 9.45 4.11 -15.94
C LEU A 43 10.85 3.79 -16.50
N SER A 44 11.36 4.63 -17.40
CA SER A 44 12.69 4.48 -17.98
C SER A 44 13.81 4.64 -16.94
N GLU A 45 13.63 5.55 -15.99
CA GLU A 45 14.60 5.79 -14.93
C GLU A 45 14.59 4.67 -13.89
N ILE A 46 13.41 4.16 -13.54
CA ILE A 46 13.20 2.98 -12.68
C ILE A 46 13.99 1.80 -13.27
N ASN A 47 13.77 1.49 -14.55
CA ASN A 47 14.47 0.41 -15.23
C ASN A 47 15.99 0.64 -15.29
N ARG A 48 16.43 1.83 -15.67
CA ARG A 48 17.85 2.18 -15.80
C ARG A 48 18.63 2.08 -14.49
N LYS A 49 17.99 2.43 -13.38
CA LYS A 49 18.61 2.44 -12.04
C LYS A 49 18.38 1.15 -11.26
N GLY A 50 17.49 0.28 -11.72
CA GLY A 50 17.10 -0.93 -10.99
C GLY A 50 16.37 -0.62 -9.69
N ILE A 51 15.55 0.45 -9.66
CA ILE A 51 14.76 0.82 -8.48
C ILE A 51 13.59 -0.13 -8.36
N LYS A 52 13.38 -0.69 -7.17
CA LYS A 52 12.20 -1.48 -6.84
C LYS A 52 11.06 -0.57 -6.38
N ILE A 53 9.85 -0.83 -6.87
CA ILE A 53 8.63 -0.09 -6.48
C ILE A 53 7.75 -1.02 -5.66
N ILE A 54 7.30 -0.55 -4.51
CA ILE A 54 6.35 -1.27 -3.66
C ILE A 54 5.22 -0.32 -3.29
N SER A 55 3.99 -0.68 -3.62
CA SER A 55 2.84 0.18 -3.31
C SER A 55 1.55 -0.61 -3.14
N ASN A 56 0.70 -0.13 -2.23
CA ASN A 56 -0.68 -0.58 -2.07
C ASN A 56 -1.66 0.18 -2.98
N ALA A 57 -1.14 0.87 -4.01
CA ALA A 57 -1.92 1.63 -4.99
C ALA A 57 -3.01 0.81 -5.71
N GLY A 58 -2.95 -0.52 -5.63
CA GLY A 58 -3.96 -1.42 -6.20
C GLY A 58 -5.36 -1.25 -5.61
N GLY A 59 -5.47 -0.72 -4.39
CA GLY A 59 -6.76 -0.41 -3.77
C GLY A 59 -7.69 -1.63 -3.71
N VAL A 60 -8.88 -1.51 -4.28
CA VAL A 60 -9.84 -2.62 -4.39
C VAL A 60 -9.75 -3.35 -5.75
N ASN A 61 -8.82 -2.95 -6.62
CA ASN A 61 -8.64 -3.54 -7.95
C ASN A 61 -7.15 -3.63 -8.37
N PRO A 62 -6.32 -4.35 -7.61
CA PRO A 62 -4.89 -4.41 -7.88
C PRO A 62 -4.54 -5.06 -9.23
N LEU A 63 -5.40 -5.96 -9.73
CA LEU A 63 -5.19 -6.58 -11.04
C LEU A 63 -5.32 -5.58 -12.19
N ALA A 64 -6.33 -4.71 -12.16
CA ALA A 64 -6.48 -3.69 -13.20
C ALA A 64 -5.32 -2.66 -13.15
N CYS A 65 -4.85 -2.32 -11.95
CA CYS A 65 -3.66 -1.48 -11.78
C CYS A 65 -2.43 -2.12 -12.40
N ALA A 66 -2.19 -3.40 -12.10
CA ALA A 66 -1.04 -4.15 -12.61
C ALA A 66 -1.08 -4.30 -14.13
N GLU A 67 -2.23 -4.61 -14.71
CA GLU A 67 -2.42 -4.73 -16.17
C GLU A 67 -1.98 -3.45 -16.90
N ILE A 68 -2.33 -2.28 -16.38
CA ILE A 68 -1.91 -1.01 -16.98
C ILE A 68 -0.39 -0.84 -16.89
N VAL A 69 0.21 -1.15 -15.74
CA VAL A 69 1.68 -1.07 -15.57
C VAL A 69 2.40 -2.02 -16.52
N GLU A 70 1.93 -3.26 -16.66
CA GLU A 70 2.48 -4.25 -17.59
C GLU A 70 2.38 -3.79 -19.05
N ASN A 71 1.26 -3.19 -19.44
CA ASN A 71 1.08 -2.63 -20.77
C ASN A 71 2.07 -1.48 -21.04
N LEU A 72 2.24 -0.56 -20.08
CA LEU A 72 3.22 0.53 -20.19
C LEU A 72 4.66 0.02 -20.31
N ILE A 73 5.02 -1.03 -19.57
CA ILE A 73 6.34 -1.69 -19.65
C ILE A 73 6.54 -2.28 -21.05
N ALA A 74 5.52 -2.97 -21.57
CA ALA A 74 5.56 -3.58 -22.89
C ALA A 74 5.66 -2.54 -24.02
N GLU A 75 4.85 -1.46 -23.95
CA GLU A 75 4.89 -0.36 -24.91
C GLU A 75 6.24 0.38 -24.91
N ALA A 76 6.87 0.49 -23.73
CA ALA A 76 8.21 1.07 -23.61
C ALA A 76 9.35 0.11 -24.04
N GLY A 77 9.04 -1.15 -24.34
CA GLY A 77 10.02 -2.17 -24.69
C GLY A 77 10.98 -2.52 -23.54
N LEU A 78 10.52 -2.37 -22.30
CA LEU A 78 11.32 -2.63 -21.10
C LEU A 78 11.08 -4.06 -20.58
N ASN A 79 12.00 -4.53 -19.72
CA ASN A 79 11.92 -5.85 -19.11
C ASN A 79 11.87 -5.72 -17.58
N LEU A 80 10.74 -5.18 -17.08
CA LEU A 80 10.44 -5.09 -15.65
C LEU A 80 9.37 -6.12 -15.29
N LYS A 81 9.56 -6.79 -14.16
CA LYS A 81 8.62 -7.80 -13.65
C LYS A 81 7.67 -7.17 -12.65
N VAL A 82 6.38 -7.28 -12.93
CA VAL A 82 5.30 -6.85 -12.01
C VAL A 82 4.82 -8.04 -11.20
N ALA A 83 4.60 -7.84 -9.90
CA ALA A 83 3.88 -8.78 -9.05
C ALA A 83 2.66 -8.11 -8.43
N THR A 84 1.58 -8.86 -8.33
CA THR A 84 0.34 -8.41 -7.68
C THR A 84 0.07 -9.28 -6.45
N ILE A 85 -0.05 -8.66 -5.29
CA ILE A 85 -0.39 -9.37 -4.04
C ILE A 85 -1.91 -9.26 -3.83
N LEU A 86 -2.56 -10.39 -3.73
CA LEU A 86 -4.01 -10.55 -3.59
C LEU A 86 -4.35 -11.26 -2.28
N GLY A 87 -5.62 -11.19 -1.89
CA GLY A 87 -6.15 -11.92 -0.73
C GLY A 87 -6.74 -11.02 0.35
N ASP A 88 -6.70 -9.71 0.16
CA ASP A 88 -7.34 -8.73 1.04
C ASP A 88 -8.84 -8.56 0.77
N ASP A 89 -9.29 -8.71 -0.48
CA ASP A 89 -10.69 -8.55 -0.87
C ASP A 89 -11.53 -9.77 -0.47
N LEU A 90 -12.43 -9.56 0.51
CA LEU A 90 -13.32 -10.57 1.05
C LEU A 90 -14.78 -10.41 0.57
N ILE A 91 -15.04 -9.56 -0.42
CA ILE A 91 -16.42 -9.27 -0.87
C ILE A 91 -17.14 -10.52 -1.35
N THR A 92 -16.43 -11.51 -1.91
CA THR A 92 -17.00 -12.77 -2.34
C THR A 92 -17.44 -13.68 -1.18
N GLN A 93 -16.98 -13.38 0.04
CA GLN A 93 -17.30 -14.12 1.27
C GLN A 93 -18.37 -13.40 2.11
N ILE A 94 -19.02 -12.38 1.55
CA ILE A 94 -19.93 -11.48 2.28
C ILE A 94 -21.09 -12.22 2.97
N GLU A 95 -21.61 -13.28 2.36
CA GLU A 95 -22.69 -14.11 2.94
C GLU A 95 -22.19 -14.79 4.23
N GLU A 96 -21.02 -15.44 4.15
CA GLU A 96 -20.40 -16.09 5.31
C GLU A 96 -20.08 -15.11 6.43
N LEU A 97 -19.52 -13.95 6.08
CA LEU A 97 -19.18 -12.89 7.04
C LEU A 97 -20.43 -12.34 7.74
N SER A 98 -21.52 -12.16 7.02
CA SER A 98 -22.79 -11.67 7.57
C SER A 98 -23.40 -12.66 8.58
N ASP A 99 -23.18 -13.95 8.40
CA ASP A 99 -23.71 -15.01 9.29
C ASP A 99 -22.87 -15.18 10.59
N GLN A 100 -21.67 -14.61 10.67
CA GLN A 100 -20.75 -14.78 11.81
C GLN A 100 -21.07 -13.90 13.03
N ASN A 101 -22.08 -13.02 12.94
CA ASN A 101 -22.43 -12.09 14.01
C ASN A 101 -21.26 -11.21 14.51
N TYR A 102 -20.37 -10.80 13.61
CA TYR A 102 -19.32 -9.85 13.94
C TYR A 102 -19.91 -8.52 14.41
N GLU A 103 -19.24 -7.93 15.38
CA GLU A 103 -19.58 -6.61 15.91
C GLU A 103 -18.44 -5.65 15.65
N GLU A 104 -18.78 -4.39 15.44
CA GLU A 104 -17.80 -3.31 15.36
C GLU A 104 -17.08 -3.15 16.71
N MET A 105 -15.75 -3.06 16.70
CA MET A 105 -14.91 -3.22 17.89
C MET A 105 -15.06 -2.09 18.92
N TYR A 106 -15.58 -0.92 18.53
CA TYR A 106 -15.75 0.23 19.42
C TYR A 106 -17.21 0.47 19.79
N SER A 107 -18.11 0.41 18.80
CA SER A 107 -19.55 0.69 19.00
C SER A 107 -20.34 -0.54 19.37
N ASN A 108 -19.81 -1.75 19.12
CA ASN A 108 -20.51 -3.03 19.18
C ASN A 108 -21.74 -3.08 18.26
N GLU A 109 -21.79 -2.24 17.24
CA GLU A 109 -22.81 -2.33 16.22
C GLU A 109 -22.63 -3.62 15.42
N ARG A 110 -23.74 -4.18 14.97
CA ARG A 110 -23.73 -5.41 14.18
C ARG A 110 -23.11 -5.18 12.82
N PHE A 111 -22.59 -6.26 12.24
CA PHE A 111 -22.13 -6.27 10.85
C PHE A 111 -23.21 -5.68 9.93
N PRO A 112 -22.86 -4.78 8.99
CA PRO A 112 -23.83 -4.12 8.14
C PRO A 112 -24.58 -5.10 7.24
N GLU A 113 -25.82 -4.72 6.84
CA GLU A 113 -26.57 -5.46 5.84
C GLU A 113 -25.79 -5.51 4.54
N LYS A 114 -25.67 -6.69 3.94
CA LYS A 114 -24.85 -6.98 2.75
C LYS A 114 -25.08 -6.03 1.57
N ASP A 115 -26.34 -5.63 1.36
CA ASP A 115 -26.72 -4.73 0.26
C ASP A 115 -26.16 -3.30 0.42
N ASN A 116 -25.66 -2.97 1.60
CA ASN A 116 -25.04 -1.69 1.91
C ASN A 116 -23.50 -1.74 1.84
N ILE A 117 -22.91 -2.91 1.53
CA ILE A 117 -21.47 -3.11 1.53
C ILE A 117 -20.94 -3.09 0.10
N LEU A 118 -19.98 -2.21 -0.16
CA LEU A 118 -19.29 -2.11 -1.45
C LEU A 118 -17.92 -2.78 -1.47
N SER A 119 -17.29 -2.93 -0.30
CA SER A 119 -16.01 -3.61 -0.14
C SER A 119 -15.86 -4.14 1.29
N VAL A 120 -15.18 -5.26 1.43
CA VAL A 120 -14.72 -5.82 2.70
C VAL A 120 -13.29 -6.27 2.48
N ASN A 121 -12.36 -5.80 3.28
CA ASN A 121 -10.96 -6.12 3.12
C ASN A 121 -10.34 -6.56 4.46
N ALA A 122 -9.50 -7.60 4.39
CA ALA A 122 -8.58 -7.97 5.46
C ALA A 122 -7.17 -7.45 5.11
N TYR A 123 -6.50 -6.81 6.06
CA TYR A 123 -5.20 -6.20 5.79
C TYR A 123 -4.10 -7.24 5.58
N LEU A 124 -3.42 -7.16 4.43
CA LEU A 124 -2.28 -8.02 4.12
C LEU A 124 -1.03 -7.62 4.92
N GLY A 125 -0.21 -8.60 5.25
CA GLY A 125 1.08 -8.40 5.91
C GLY A 125 2.23 -8.21 4.92
N ALA A 126 3.46 -8.17 5.45
CA ALA A 126 4.67 -7.85 4.70
C ALA A 126 5.35 -9.06 4.00
N PHE A 127 5.15 -10.28 4.50
CA PHE A 127 5.82 -11.47 3.96
C PHE A 127 5.51 -11.76 2.48
N PRO A 128 4.27 -11.59 1.98
CA PRO A 128 4.00 -11.74 0.55
C PRO A 128 4.79 -10.76 -0.34
N ILE A 129 5.04 -9.54 0.17
CA ILE A 129 5.85 -8.53 -0.53
C ILE A 129 7.32 -9.01 -0.60
N ALA A 130 7.87 -9.49 0.52
CA ALA A 130 9.21 -10.05 0.56
C ALA A 130 9.36 -11.25 -0.40
N SER A 131 8.35 -12.14 -0.45
CA SER A 131 8.33 -13.26 -1.39
C SER A 131 8.34 -12.80 -2.85
N ALA A 132 7.56 -11.78 -3.21
CA ALA A 132 7.55 -11.21 -4.56
C ALA A 132 8.91 -10.60 -4.93
N LEU A 133 9.60 -9.95 -3.99
CA LEU A 133 10.97 -9.45 -4.18
C LEU A 133 11.95 -10.61 -4.41
N GLN A 134 11.84 -11.68 -3.64
CA GLN A 134 12.68 -12.88 -3.77
C GLN A 134 12.49 -13.56 -5.13
N ASP A 135 11.28 -13.52 -5.67
CA ASP A 135 10.97 -14.00 -7.03
C ASP A 135 11.49 -13.06 -8.12
N GLY A 136 12.16 -11.97 -7.77
CA GLY A 136 12.82 -11.04 -8.67
C GLY A 136 11.88 -9.99 -9.27
N SER A 137 10.76 -9.68 -8.62
CA SER A 137 9.86 -8.61 -9.07
C SER A 137 10.48 -7.23 -8.89
N ASP A 138 10.17 -6.33 -9.84
CA ASP A 138 10.64 -4.95 -9.87
C ASP A 138 9.58 -3.98 -9.37
N ILE A 139 8.31 -4.26 -9.67
CA ILE A 139 7.17 -3.46 -9.26
C ILE A 139 6.18 -4.38 -8.56
N ILE A 140 5.85 -4.07 -7.30
CA ILE A 140 4.95 -4.85 -6.48
C ILE A 140 3.74 -3.98 -6.13
N ILE A 141 2.57 -4.45 -6.52
CA ILE A 141 1.28 -3.79 -6.30
C ILE A 141 0.45 -4.66 -5.38
N THR A 142 -0.04 -4.09 -4.29
CA THR A 142 -0.95 -4.78 -3.38
C THR A 142 -2.33 -4.13 -3.35
N GLY A 143 -3.33 -4.86 -2.88
CA GLY A 143 -4.55 -4.30 -2.35
C GLY A 143 -4.32 -3.71 -0.95
N ARG A 144 -5.35 -3.73 -0.08
CA ARG A 144 -5.24 -3.21 1.27
C ARG A 144 -4.23 -4.03 2.08
N SER A 145 -3.22 -3.37 2.58
CA SER A 145 -2.21 -3.94 3.47
C SER A 145 -2.11 -3.12 4.76
N VAL A 146 -1.45 -3.67 5.77
CA VAL A 146 -1.02 -2.88 6.93
C VAL A 146 -0.06 -1.79 6.42
N ASP A 147 -0.22 -0.57 6.89
CA ASP A 147 0.49 0.62 6.37
C ASP A 147 2.02 0.44 6.40
N SER A 148 2.55 -0.16 7.46
CA SER A 148 3.97 -0.50 7.57
C SER A 148 4.43 -1.61 6.62
N ALA A 149 3.51 -2.44 6.10
CA ALA A 149 3.87 -3.67 5.36
C ALA A 149 4.68 -3.40 4.09
N VAL A 150 4.41 -2.29 3.40
CA VAL A 150 5.10 -1.91 2.16
C VAL A 150 6.59 -1.64 2.39
N THR A 151 6.95 -1.04 3.52
CA THR A 151 8.36 -0.84 3.94
C THR A 151 8.93 -2.09 4.57
N LEU A 152 8.19 -2.72 5.49
CA LEU A 152 8.62 -3.91 6.20
C LEU A 152 8.94 -5.08 5.24
N GLY A 153 8.18 -5.21 4.14
CA GLY A 153 8.43 -6.23 3.13
C GLY A 153 9.81 -6.10 2.47
N ALA A 154 10.25 -4.87 2.20
CA ALA A 154 11.60 -4.59 1.72
C ALA A 154 12.66 -4.95 2.78
N CYS A 155 12.44 -4.60 4.04
CA CYS A 155 13.35 -4.94 5.14
C CYS A 155 13.49 -6.46 5.32
N ILE A 156 12.38 -7.19 5.32
CA ILE A 156 12.37 -8.67 5.42
C ILE A 156 13.23 -9.27 4.30
N TYR A 157 13.05 -8.81 3.06
CA TYR A 157 13.79 -9.31 1.92
C TYR A 157 15.29 -8.98 2.01
N GLU A 158 15.64 -7.72 2.27
CA GLU A 158 17.03 -7.27 2.27
C GLU A 158 17.85 -7.85 3.42
N PHE A 159 17.24 -8.00 4.59
CA PHE A 159 17.93 -8.49 5.79
C PHE A 159 17.72 -9.99 6.04
N GLY A 160 16.88 -10.65 5.24
CA GLY A 160 16.61 -12.07 5.36
C GLY A 160 15.91 -12.45 6.66
N TRP A 161 15.03 -11.57 7.17
CA TRP A 161 14.30 -11.83 8.40
C TRP A 161 13.27 -12.94 8.22
N SER A 162 13.16 -13.78 9.24
CA SER A 162 12.19 -14.87 9.36
C SER A 162 11.00 -14.45 10.25
N PRO A 163 9.92 -15.20 10.29
CA PRO A 163 8.80 -14.95 11.21
C PRO A 163 9.20 -15.03 12.70
N GLU A 164 10.32 -15.67 13.02
CA GLU A 164 10.85 -15.83 14.37
C GLU A 164 11.68 -14.63 14.84
N ASP A 165 12.10 -13.75 13.93
CA ASP A 165 12.89 -12.55 14.22
C ASP A 165 11.99 -11.39 14.72
N VAL A 166 11.28 -11.62 15.83
CA VAL A 166 10.20 -10.78 16.33
C VAL A 166 10.64 -9.35 16.63
N ASP A 167 11.82 -9.16 17.21
CA ASP A 167 12.34 -7.84 17.56
C ASP A 167 12.67 -7.03 16.31
N GLN A 168 13.26 -7.65 15.29
CA GLN A 168 13.54 -7.03 13.99
C GLN A 168 12.26 -6.69 13.26
N LEU A 169 11.30 -7.61 13.25
CA LEU A 169 9.98 -7.37 12.64
C LEU A 169 9.24 -6.22 13.33
N ALA A 170 9.32 -6.13 14.65
CA ALA A 170 8.72 -5.04 15.42
C ALA A 170 9.40 -3.70 15.10
N GLY A 171 10.74 -3.66 15.07
CA GLY A 171 11.52 -2.47 14.69
C GLY A 171 11.23 -2.00 13.28
N GLY A 172 11.25 -2.91 12.30
CA GLY A 172 10.92 -2.63 10.91
C GLY A 172 9.47 -2.20 10.71
N SER A 173 8.53 -2.78 11.47
CA SER A 173 7.12 -2.37 11.46
C SER A 173 6.94 -0.94 11.97
N LEU A 174 7.60 -0.60 13.09
CA LEU A 174 7.58 0.76 13.63
C LEU A 174 8.20 1.76 12.66
N ALA A 175 9.36 1.44 12.09
CA ALA A 175 10.02 2.28 11.08
C ALA A 175 9.12 2.51 9.87
N GLY A 176 8.50 1.45 9.34
CA GLY A 176 7.58 1.54 8.22
C GLY A 176 6.39 2.43 8.52
N HIS A 177 5.80 2.32 9.71
CA HIS A 177 4.66 3.12 10.12
C HIS A 177 5.00 4.61 10.31
N ILE A 178 6.21 4.93 10.80
CA ILE A 178 6.68 6.31 10.88
C ILE A 178 6.94 6.89 9.48
N LEU A 179 7.54 6.10 8.60
CA LEU A 179 7.95 6.55 7.26
C LEU A 179 6.75 6.79 6.33
N GLU A 180 5.71 5.94 6.40
CA GLU A 180 4.52 6.11 5.54
C GLU A 180 3.75 7.40 5.87
N CYS A 181 3.71 7.79 7.15
CA CYS A 181 3.13 9.05 7.60
C CYS A 181 3.87 10.31 7.10
N GLY A 182 5.12 10.17 6.68
CA GLY A 182 5.92 11.27 6.13
C GLY A 182 6.00 12.47 7.07
N THR A 183 5.70 13.66 6.56
CA THR A 183 5.74 14.91 7.35
C THR A 183 4.72 14.97 8.49
N GLN A 184 3.70 14.12 8.49
CA GLN A 184 2.77 14.01 9.62
C GLN A 184 3.50 13.49 10.87
N ALA A 185 4.44 12.56 10.71
CA ALA A 185 5.24 12.03 11.82
C ALA A 185 6.24 13.06 12.40
N THR A 186 6.61 14.08 11.63
CA THR A 186 7.55 15.13 12.07
C THR A 186 6.87 16.43 12.54
N GLY A 187 5.53 16.48 12.54
CA GLY A 187 4.77 17.59 13.08
C GLY A 187 3.67 18.17 12.17
N GLY A 188 3.48 17.63 10.95
CA GLY A 188 2.45 18.09 10.01
C GLY A 188 1.02 17.96 10.50
N ASN A 189 0.78 17.10 11.52
CA ASN A 189 -0.51 16.95 12.22
C ASN A 189 -0.56 17.60 13.60
N PHE A 190 0.40 18.50 13.91
CA PHE A 190 0.41 19.19 15.19
C PHE A 190 -0.85 20.04 15.36
N THR A 191 -1.57 19.85 16.48
CA THR A 191 -2.89 20.46 16.72
C THR A 191 -2.80 22.00 16.78
N ASP A 192 -1.77 22.52 17.45
CA ASP A 192 -1.55 23.96 17.62
C ASP A 192 -0.62 24.50 16.54
N TRP A 193 -0.88 24.10 15.28
CA TRP A 193 -0.03 24.41 14.13
C TRP A 193 0.20 25.91 13.91
N GLN A 194 -0.73 26.77 14.35
CA GLN A 194 -0.60 28.22 14.26
C GLN A 194 0.63 28.74 15.02
N ASP A 195 0.98 28.11 16.13
CA ASP A 195 2.15 28.48 16.93
C ASP A 195 3.47 28.05 16.28
N SER A 196 3.40 27.18 15.30
CA SER A 196 4.54 26.61 14.60
C SER A 196 4.61 26.98 13.11
N ILE A 197 3.72 27.86 12.63
CA ILE A 197 3.52 28.13 11.20
C ILE A 197 4.82 28.58 10.50
N ASP A 198 5.65 29.36 11.18
CA ASP A 198 6.91 29.88 10.63
C ASP A 198 7.96 28.77 10.43
N ASN A 199 7.80 27.63 11.12
CA ASN A 199 8.70 26.48 11.06
C ASN A 199 8.18 25.34 10.16
N LEU A 200 6.95 25.43 9.64
CA LEU A 200 6.35 24.35 8.83
C LEU A 200 7.10 24.12 7.51
N VAL A 201 7.82 25.13 7.01
CA VAL A 201 8.65 24.99 5.80
C VAL A 201 9.83 24.04 6.03
N ASP A 202 10.34 24.00 7.26
CA ASP A 202 11.51 23.21 7.66
C ASP A 202 11.13 22.00 8.54
N ILE A 203 9.89 21.52 8.41
CA ILE A 203 9.34 20.45 9.25
C ILE A 203 10.14 19.13 9.15
N GLY A 204 10.88 18.96 8.05
CA GLY A 204 11.66 17.75 7.78
C GLY A 204 10.79 16.56 7.34
N TYR A 205 11.47 15.48 7.02
CA TYR A 205 10.88 14.19 6.68
C TYR A 205 11.50 13.12 7.58
N PRO A 206 10.75 12.13 8.08
CA PRO A 206 11.31 11.15 8.98
C PRO A 206 12.40 10.31 8.28
N VAL A 207 13.43 9.98 9.02
CA VAL A 207 14.47 9.03 8.63
C VAL A 207 14.53 7.96 9.70
N ALA A 208 14.46 6.69 9.32
CA ALA A 208 14.58 5.57 10.20
C ALA A 208 15.82 4.74 9.84
N GLU A 209 16.54 4.28 10.85
CA GLU A 209 17.59 3.28 10.76
C GLU A 209 17.08 1.99 11.42
N VAL A 210 17.19 0.87 10.72
CA VAL A 210 16.61 -0.42 11.13
C VAL A 210 17.69 -1.48 11.23
#